data_bbf5b62ca35c985365be40e78c2ec78b
#
_entry.id   bbf5b62ca35c985365be40e78c2ec78b
#
_cell.length_a   1.000
_cell.length_b   1.000
_cell.length_c   1.000
_cell.angle_alpha   90.00
_cell.angle_beta   90.00
_cell.angle_gamma   90.00
#
_symmetry.space_group_name_H-M   'P 1'
#
loop_
_entity.id
_entity.type
_entity.pdbx_description
1 polymer ?
#
loop_
_entity_poly.entity_id
_entity_poly.type
_entity_poly.pdbx_seq_one_letter_code
_entity_poly.pdbx_strand_id
1 'polypeptide(L)'
;MTPHNEAKKGDIAKVVLMPGDPLRAKFIAETFLEDAVCFNTVRGMLGYTGLYNGKRVSVMGSGMGMPSMGIYSYELYHCYDVEAIIRIGTAGGIADGVELRDLVLAMGACTDSNFAHQYRLPGTFAPTASFELLEKAVQTAREKNLRYRVGNVVTSDIFYGDCENETAEWKKMGVLAVEMETAALYMTAARAGKQALSITTVSDLPLKGESTSSEERQKTFTQMMEVALTVASEAVDGYDK
;
A
#
# COMPACT_ATOMS: atom_id res chain seq x y z
N MET A 1 2.26 -18.99 -13.19
CA MET A 1 3.42 -18.15 -13.60
C MET A 1 2.94 -17.13 -14.60
N THR A 2 3.24 -15.87 -14.38
CA THR A 2 2.90 -14.73 -15.25
C THR A 2 4.21 -14.13 -15.81
N PRO A 3 4.16 -13.14 -16.70
CA PRO A 3 5.38 -12.47 -17.19
C PRO A 3 6.19 -11.75 -16.10
N HIS A 4 5.59 -11.44 -14.96
CA HIS A 4 6.20 -10.63 -13.90
C HIS A 4 6.35 -11.39 -12.57
N ASN A 5 5.80 -12.63 -12.48
CA ASN A 5 5.82 -13.41 -11.26
C ASN A 5 5.97 -14.91 -11.55
N GLU A 6 7.01 -15.53 -10.97
CA GLU A 6 7.36 -16.94 -11.17
C GLU A 6 6.71 -17.89 -10.16
N ALA A 7 5.90 -17.38 -9.21
CA ALA A 7 5.17 -18.18 -8.25
C ALA A 7 4.29 -19.24 -8.92
N LYS A 8 4.13 -20.36 -8.25
CA LYS A 8 3.15 -21.39 -8.60
C LYS A 8 1.82 -21.09 -7.90
N LYS A 9 0.75 -21.72 -8.37
CA LYS A 9 -0.54 -21.66 -7.68
C LYS A 9 -0.40 -22.22 -6.26
N GLY A 10 -0.79 -21.43 -5.28
CA GLY A 10 -0.70 -21.79 -3.87
C GLY A 10 0.59 -21.30 -3.18
N ASP A 11 1.60 -20.78 -3.89
CA ASP A 11 2.79 -20.21 -3.25
C ASP A 11 2.47 -18.89 -2.52
N ILE A 12 1.51 -18.12 -3.02
CA ILE A 12 1.12 -16.81 -2.48
C ILE A 12 -0.09 -16.96 -1.53
N ALA A 13 -0.06 -16.26 -0.41
CA ALA A 13 -1.15 -16.24 0.57
C ALA A 13 -2.35 -15.41 0.06
N LYS A 14 -3.51 -15.57 0.71
CA LYS A 14 -4.74 -14.82 0.40
C LYS A 14 -4.61 -13.32 0.67
N VAL A 15 -3.73 -12.93 1.57
CA VAL A 15 -3.44 -11.53 1.90
C VAL A 15 -1.98 -11.22 1.61
N VAL A 16 -1.75 -10.14 0.88
CA VAL A 16 -0.40 -9.70 0.46
C VAL A 16 -0.14 -8.28 0.94
N LEU A 17 0.97 -8.08 1.64
CA LEU A 17 1.51 -6.75 1.89
C LEU A 17 2.34 -6.30 0.70
N MET A 18 2.12 -5.06 0.22
CA MET A 18 2.84 -4.54 -0.95
C MET A 18 3.56 -3.22 -0.63
N PRO A 19 4.85 -3.28 -0.22
CA PRO A 19 5.72 -2.11 -0.26
C PRO A 19 6.10 -1.77 -1.70
N GLY A 20 6.37 -0.48 -1.98
CA GLY A 20 6.94 -0.07 -3.27
C GLY A 20 8.33 -0.66 -3.52
N ASP A 21 9.16 -0.67 -2.49
CA ASP A 21 10.54 -1.15 -2.52
C ASP A 21 10.62 -2.67 -2.27
N PRO A 22 11.17 -3.47 -3.22
CA PRO A 22 11.36 -4.91 -3.05
C PRO A 22 12.34 -5.27 -1.92
N LEU A 23 13.30 -4.40 -1.59
CA LEU A 23 14.18 -4.62 -0.43
C LEU A 23 13.45 -4.45 0.90
N ARG A 24 12.43 -3.60 0.94
CA ARG A 24 11.52 -3.54 2.09
C ARG A 24 10.67 -4.81 2.20
N ALA A 25 10.23 -5.39 1.09
CA ALA A 25 9.55 -6.69 1.11
C ALA A 25 10.45 -7.78 1.71
N LYS A 26 11.73 -7.82 1.31
CA LYS A 26 12.73 -8.72 1.89
C LYS A 26 12.92 -8.47 3.38
N PHE A 27 13.11 -7.21 3.78
CA PHE A 27 13.28 -6.84 5.19
C PHE A 27 12.09 -7.30 6.06
N ILE A 28 10.86 -7.11 5.59
CA ILE A 28 9.66 -7.56 6.32
C ILE A 28 9.64 -9.08 6.44
N ALA A 29 9.95 -9.80 5.37
CA ALA A 29 9.98 -11.25 5.38
C ALA A 29 11.01 -11.80 6.37
N GLU A 30 12.23 -11.26 6.36
CA GLU A 30 13.33 -11.70 7.22
C GLU A 30 13.17 -11.29 8.69
N THR A 31 12.40 -10.20 8.96
CA THR A 31 12.27 -9.66 10.32
C THR A 31 11.03 -10.14 11.04
N PHE A 32 9.92 -10.30 10.31
CA PHE A 32 8.60 -10.50 10.93
C PHE A 32 7.93 -11.84 10.58
N LEU A 33 8.34 -12.50 9.49
CA LEU A 33 7.69 -13.76 9.08
C LEU A 33 8.53 -14.96 9.52
N GLU A 34 7.87 -15.94 10.11
CA GLU A 34 8.43 -17.27 10.35
C GLU A 34 8.39 -18.09 9.07
N ASP A 35 9.41 -18.93 8.87
CA ASP A 35 9.54 -19.85 7.71
C ASP A 35 9.34 -19.17 6.34
N ALA A 36 9.85 -17.96 6.18
CA ALA A 36 9.68 -17.17 4.98
C ALA A 36 10.38 -17.81 3.77
N VAL A 37 9.61 -18.08 2.71
CA VAL A 37 10.10 -18.65 1.44
C VAL A 37 9.93 -17.61 0.33
N CYS A 38 11.01 -17.36 -0.42
CA CYS A 38 10.97 -16.50 -1.60
C CYS A 38 10.25 -17.21 -2.75
N PHE A 39 9.19 -16.60 -3.28
CA PHE A 39 8.43 -17.12 -4.42
C PHE A 39 8.67 -16.37 -5.72
N ASN A 40 9.24 -15.16 -5.66
CA ASN A 40 9.49 -14.35 -6.84
C ASN A 40 10.79 -13.55 -6.74
N THR A 41 11.58 -13.61 -7.83
CA THR A 41 12.77 -12.79 -8.04
C THR A 41 12.76 -12.10 -9.42
N VAL A 42 11.75 -12.37 -10.24
CA VAL A 42 11.62 -11.83 -11.60
C VAL A 42 11.65 -10.30 -11.54
N ARG A 43 12.47 -9.69 -12.37
CA ARG A 43 12.68 -8.23 -12.48
C ARG A 43 13.17 -7.57 -11.17
N GLY A 44 13.73 -8.36 -10.24
CA GLY A 44 14.11 -7.88 -8.91
C GLY A 44 12.91 -7.56 -7.99
N MET A 45 11.69 -7.90 -8.41
CA MET A 45 10.49 -7.67 -7.62
C MET A 45 10.31 -8.83 -6.63
N LEU A 46 11.04 -8.75 -5.51
CA LEU A 46 11.10 -9.78 -4.51
C LEU A 46 9.74 -10.02 -3.85
N GLY A 47 9.37 -11.31 -3.73
CA GLY A 47 8.14 -11.73 -3.06
C GLY A 47 8.39 -12.94 -2.15
N TYR A 48 7.79 -12.93 -0.96
CA TYR A 48 7.97 -13.93 0.07
C TYR A 48 6.62 -14.33 0.67
N THR A 49 6.51 -15.59 1.09
CA THR A 49 5.38 -16.09 1.90
C THR A 49 5.93 -16.73 3.17
N GLY A 50 5.33 -16.43 4.31
CA GLY A 50 5.67 -17.02 5.60
C GLY A 50 4.51 -16.96 6.57
N LEU A 51 4.77 -17.19 7.86
CA LEU A 51 3.76 -17.12 8.90
C LEU A 51 3.96 -15.87 9.76
N TYR A 52 2.87 -15.21 10.09
CA TYR A 52 2.80 -14.16 11.09
C TYR A 52 1.68 -14.49 12.08
N ASN A 53 2.04 -14.65 13.37
CA ASN A 53 1.10 -15.14 14.40
C ASN A 53 0.39 -16.46 14.00
N GLY A 54 1.13 -17.38 13.38
CA GLY A 54 0.61 -18.65 12.89
C GLY A 54 -0.31 -18.57 11.66
N LYS A 55 -0.50 -17.39 11.07
CA LYS A 55 -1.31 -17.16 9.85
C LYS A 55 -0.41 -16.93 8.64
N ARG A 56 -0.80 -17.49 7.51
CA ARG A 56 -0.05 -17.38 6.26
C ARG A 56 -0.25 -16.02 5.61
N VAL A 57 0.84 -15.26 5.46
CA VAL A 57 0.86 -13.92 4.86
C VAL A 57 1.95 -13.86 3.80
N SER A 58 1.72 -13.11 2.73
CA SER A 58 2.74 -12.82 1.73
C SER A 58 3.15 -11.36 1.78
N VAL A 59 4.37 -11.07 1.35
CA VAL A 59 4.86 -9.73 1.12
C VAL A 59 5.59 -9.68 -0.22
N MET A 60 5.27 -8.69 -1.07
CA MET A 60 5.88 -8.54 -2.40
C MET A 60 6.02 -7.07 -2.76
N GLY A 61 7.14 -6.70 -3.40
CA GLY A 61 7.31 -5.34 -3.92
C GLY A 61 6.29 -5.02 -5.01
N SER A 62 5.88 -3.77 -5.08
CA SER A 62 5.00 -3.26 -6.16
C SER A 62 5.72 -2.43 -7.21
N GLY A 63 6.94 -1.97 -6.92
CA GLY A 63 7.57 -0.88 -7.66
C GLY A 63 6.91 0.45 -7.35
N MET A 64 7.26 1.49 -8.10
CA MET A 64 6.74 2.84 -7.96
C MET A 64 5.78 3.18 -9.09
N GLY A 65 4.75 3.96 -8.74
CA GLY A 65 3.78 4.51 -9.67
C GLY A 65 2.62 3.58 -10.01
N MET A 66 1.54 4.20 -10.46
CA MET A 66 0.28 3.51 -10.76
C MET A 66 0.41 2.40 -11.80
N PRO A 67 1.19 2.54 -12.89
CA PRO A 67 1.35 1.45 -13.86
C PRO A 67 1.98 0.20 -13.25
N SER A 68 3.00 0.36 -12.40
CA SER A 68 3.66 -0.77 -11.74
C SER A 68 2.72 -1.46 -10.74
N MET A 69 2.08 -0.68 -9.85
CA MET A 69 1.07 -1.21 -8.93
C MET A 69 -0.05 -1.93 -9.69
N GLY A 70 -0.51 -1.38 -10.82
CA GLY A 70 -1.54 -1.98 -11.65
C GLY A 70 -1.17 -3.35 -12.20
N ILE A 71 0.08 -3.55 -12.66
CA ILE A 71 0.58 -4.84 -13.14
C ILE A 71 0.53 -5.89 -12.03
N TYR A 72 1.23 -5.63 -10.92
CA TYR A 72 1.40 -6.62 -9.86
C TYR A 72 0.10 -6.93 -9.12
N SER A 73 -0.71 -5.92 -8.80
CA SER A 73 -2.01 -6.14 -8.15
C SER A 73 -2.99 -6.90 -9.05
N TYR A 74 -3.01 -6.62 -10.35
CA TYR A 74 -3.82 -7.37 -11.30
C TYR A 74 -3.45 -8.84 -11.32
N GLU A 75 -2.15 -9.16 -11.45
CA GLU A 75 -1.70 -10.56 -11.49
C GLU A 75 -1.99 -11.29 -10.18
N LEU A 76 -1.78 -10.63 -9.03
CA LEU A 76 -2.08 -11.21 -7.72
C LEU A 76 -3.56 -11.57 -7.58
N TYR A 77 -4.47 -10.66 -7.93
CA TYR A 77 -5.90 -10.91 -7.84
C TYR A 77 -6.42 -11.94 -8.83
N HIS A 78 -5.96 -11.87 -10.09
CA HIS A 78 -6.54 -12.69 -11.17
C HIS A 78 -5.83 -14.03 -11.40
N CYS A 79 -4.54 -14.12 -11.07
CA CYS A 79 -3.74 -15.30 -11.40
C CYS A 79 -3.31 -16.11 -10.17
N TYR A 80 -3.30 -15.51 -8.97
CA TYR A 80 -2.77 -16.12 -7.76
C TYR A 80 -3.78 -16.23 -6.62
N ASP A 81 -5.04 -15.96 -6.89
CA ASP A 81 -6.15 -16.16 -5.95
C ASP A 81 -6.02 -15.32 -4.66
N VAL A 82 -5.39 -14.15 -4.76
CA VAL A 82 -5.27 -13.18 -3.67
C VAL A 82 -6.62 -12.50 -3.44
N GLU A 83 -7.01 -12.38 -2.18
CA GLU A 83 -8.29 -11.77 -1.76
C GLU A 83 -8.12 -10.32 -1.29
N ALA A 84 -7.00 -10.02 -0.64
CA ALA A 84 -6.71 -8.67 -0.15
C ALA A 84 -5.26 -8.27 -0.38
N ILE A 85 -5.06 -7.00 -0.74
CA ILE A 85 -3.74 -6.38 -0.81
C ILE A 85 -3.70 -5.17 0.13
N ILE A 86 -2.70 -5.15 1.01
CA ILE A 86 -2.42 -4.04 1.90
C ILE A 86 -1.13 -3.36 1.42
N ARG A 87 -1.27 -2.20 0.76
CA ARG A 87 -0.12 -1.37 0.44
C ARG A 87 0.48 -0.79 1.72
N ILE A 88 1.79 -0.87 1.82
CA ILE A 88 2.58 -0.24 2.89
C ILE A 88 3.67 0.62 2.26
N GLY A 89 3.59 1.91 2.48
CA GLY A 89 4.43 2.85 1.75
C GLY A 89 4.88 4.04 2.56
N THR A 90 5.50 4.98 1.86
CA THR A 90 5.80 6.31 2.37
C THR A 90 4.97 7.35 1.63
N ALA A 91 4.71 8.48 2.26
CA ALA A 91 3.97 9.58 1.67
C ALA A 91 4.53 10.92 2.15
N GLY A 92 4.41 11.94 1.30
CA GLY A 92 4.66 13.32 1.69
C GLY A 92 3.43 13.91 2.38
N GLY A 93 3.54 14.28 3.66
CA GLY A 93 2.46 14.91 4.42
C GLY A 93 2.21 16.34 3.96
N ILE A 94 0.94 16.68 3.66
CA ILE A 94 0.59 18.02 3.15
C ILE A 94 -0.44 18.76 4.01
N ALA A 95 -1.27 18.06 4.78
CA ALA A 95 -2.28 18.69 5.63
C ALA A 95 -1.68 19.31 6.90
N ASP A 96 -2.36 20.30 7.45
CA ASP A 96 -1.99 20.86 8.74
C ASP A 96 -2.12 19.82 9.87
N GLY A 97 -1.14 19.81 10.77
CA GLY A 97 -1.09 18.89 11.90
C GLY A 97 -0.64 17.46 11.54
N VAL A 98 -0.32 17.18 10.28
CA VAL A 98 0.41 15.97 9.87
C VAL A 98 1.90 16.20 10.16
N GLU A 99 2.54 15.23 10.78
CA GLU A 99 3.95 15.29 11.16
C GLU A 99 4.73 14.10 10.58
N LEU A 100 6.05 14.23 10.54
CA LEU A 100 6.94 13.10 10.18
C LEU A 100 6.63 11.89 11.07
N ARG A 101 6.60 10.69 10.44
CA ARG A 101 6.29 9.40 11.06
C ARG A 101 4.82 9.18 11.47
N ASP A 102 3.92 10.13 11.22
CA ASP A 102 2.50 9.85 11.35
C ASP A 102 2.09 8.74 10.37
N LEU A 103 1.16 7.87 10.79
CA LEU A 103 0.53 6.92 9.90
C LEU A 103 -0.65 7.60 9.17
N VAL A 104 -0.74 7.42 7.87
CA VAL A 104 -1.89 7.80 7.07
C VAL A 104 -2.59 6.54 6.58
N LEU A 105 -3.81 6.32 7.07
CA LEU A 105 -4.70 5.25 6.65
C LEU A 105 -5.60 5.85 5.56
N ALA A 106 -5.32 5.52 4.30
CA ALA A 106 -5.98 6.15 3.16
C ALA A 106 -7.41 5.62 3.00
N MET A 107 -8.39 6.42 3.41
CA MET A 107 -9.81 6.11 3.24
C MET A 107 -10.23 6.20 1.76
N GLY A 108 -9.69 7.16 1.04
CA GLY A 108 -9.90 7.37 -0.39
C GLY A 108 -8.63 7.92 -1.03
N ALA A 109 -8.55 7.81 -2.36
CA ALA A 109 -7.43 8.32 -3.12
C ALA A 109 -7.91 9.20 -4.26
N CYS A 110 -7.62 10.51 -4.16
CA CYS A 110 -7.66 11.41 -5.31
C CYS A 110 -6.53 11.05 -6.27
N THR A 111 -6.60 11.48 -7.51
CA THR A 111 -5.50 11.27 -8.46
C THR A 111 -5.53 12.29 -9.59
N ASP A 112 -4.34 12.62 -10.09
CA ASP A 112 -4.11 13.38 -11.33
C ASP A 112 -3.92 12.45 -12.55
N SER A 113 -3.90 11.14 -12.34
CA SER A 113 -3.64 10.14 -13.37
C SER A 113 -4.86 9.83 -14.23
N ASN A 114 -4.61 9.47 -15.48
CA ASN A 114 -5.59 8.90 -16.40
C ASN A 114 -5.84 7.39 -16.22
N PHE A 115 -5.35 6.77 -15.16
CA PHE A 115 -5.42 5.32 -14.97
C PHE A 115 -6.84 4.76 -15.07
N ALA A 116 -7.85 5.49 -14.54
CA ALA A 116 -9.26 5.08 -14.60
C ALA A 116 -9.84 5.04 -16.02
N HIS A 117 -9.24 5.74 -16.99
CA HIS A 117 -9.75 5.83 -18.35
C HIS A 117 -9.84 4.46 -19.06
N GLN A 118 -8.97 3.51 -18.69
CA GLN A 118 -9.01 2.13 -19.21
C GLN A 118 -10.33 1.41 -18.93
N TYR A 119 -11.04 1.78 -17.87
CA TYR A 119 -12.29 1.13 -17.46
C TYR A 119 -13.52 1.65 -18.22
N ARG A 120 -13.39 2.72 -19.01
CA ARG A 120 -14.44 3.33 -19.84
C ARG A 120 -15.76 3.56 -19.10
N LEU A 121 -15.67 4.01 -17.86
CA LEU A 121 -16.84 4.32 -17.05
C LEU A 121 -17.57 5.56 -17.59
N PRO A 122 -18.91 5.63 -17.48
CA PRO A 122 -19.69 6.81 -17.91
C PRO A 122 -19.61 7.99 -16.94
N GLY A 123 -18.67 7.98 -15.98
CA GLY A 123 -18.48 9.00 -14.95
C GLY A 123 -17.13 8.86 -14.26
N THR A 124 -16.97 9.52 -13.12
CA THR A 124 -15.75 9.47 -12.30
C THR A 124 -15.90 8.42 -11.20
N PHE A 125 -14.95 7.50 -11.11
CA PHE A 125 -14.86 6.52 -10.02
C PHE A 125 -14.17 7.14 -8.82
N ALA A 126 -14.68 6.87 -7.61
CA ALA A 126 -14.05 7.23 -6.34
C ALA A 126 -13.26 6.02 -5.80
N PRO A 127 -11.93 6.02 -5.90
CA PRO A 127 -11.09 4.97 -5.35
C PRO A 127 -11.13 5.01 -3.81
N THR A 128 -11.68 3.97 -3.19
CA THR A 128 -11.83 3.87 -1.73
C THR A 128 -11.26 2.57 -1.18
N ALA A 129 -10.80 2.61 0.06
CA ALA A 129 -10.38 1.42 0.80
C ALA A 129 -11.56 0.48 1.08
N SER A 130 -11.27 -0.79 1.28
CA SER A 130 -12.22 -1.73 1.89
C SER A 130 -12.41 -1.36 3.34
N PHE A 131 -13.67 -1.12 3.74
CA PHE A 131 -14.00 -0.61 5.07
C PHE A 131 -13.51 -1.54 6.18
N GLU A 132 -13.71 -2.83 6.04
CA GLU A 132 -13.31 -3.84 7.04
C GLU A 132 -11.80 -3.81 7.34
N LEU A 133 -10.96 -3.64 6.28
CA LEU A 133 -9.52 -3.53 6.44
C LEU A 133 -9.13 -2.20 7.09
N LEU A 134 -9.81 -1.11 6.70
CA LEU A 134 -9.56 0.21 7.26
C LEU A 134 -9.95 0.27 8.74
N GLU A 135 -11.11 -0.28 9.12
CA GLU A 135 -11.58 -0.33 10.50
C GLU A 135 -10.60 -1.09 11.39
N LYS A 136 -10.13 -2.26 10.94
CA LYS A 136 -9.09 -3.04 11.65
C LYS A 136 -7.80 -2.26 11.81
N ALA A 137 -7.35 -1.54 10.78
CA ALA A 137 -6.14 -0.72 10.86
C ALA A 137 -6.29 0.43 11.87
N VAL A 138 -7.47 1.07 11.92
CA VAL A 138 -7.79 2.10 12.91
C VAL A 138 -7.77 1.52 14.32
N GLN A 139 -8.41 0.37 14.53
CA GLN A 139 -8.43 -0.31 15.82
C GLN A 139 -7.00 -0.66 16.27
N THR A 140 -6.23 -1.31 15.43
CA THR A 140 -4.83 -1.69 15.71
C THR A 140 -3.96 -0.48 16.05
N ALA A 141 -4.09 0.62 15.29
CA ALA A 141 -3.33 1.84 15.56
C ALA A 141 -3.70 2.46 16.93
N ARG A 142 -4.98 2.42 17.31
CA ARG A 142 -5.44 2.86 18.65
C ARG A 142 -4.89 2.01 19.78
N GLU A 143 -4.98 0.68 19.64
CA GLU A 143 -4.49 -0.27 20.64
C GLU A 143 -2.97 -0.14 20.89
N LYS A 144 -2.23 0.17 19.82
CA LYS A 144 -0.79 0.42 19.87
C LYS A 144 -0.43 1.88 20.27
N ASN A 145 -1.41 2.75 20.54
CA ASN A 145 -1.22 4.18 20.85
C ASN A 145 -0.35 4.92 19.80
N LEU A 146 -0.55 4.61 18.52
CA LEU A 146 0.18 5.24 17.43
C LEU A 146 -0.50 6.53 16.99
N ARG A 147 0.29 7.50 16.51
CA ARG A 147 -0.25 8.67 15.83
C ARG A 147 -0.69 8.27 14.44
N TYR A 148 -1.95 8.49 14.12
CA TYR A 148 -2.50 8.18 12.80
C TYR A 148 -3.53 9.21 12.36
N ARG A 149 -3.74 9.28 11.06
CA ARG A 149 -4.78 10.07 10.38
C ARG A 149 -5.55 9.16 9.43
N VAL A 150 -6.85 9.38 9.33
CA VAL A 150 -7.71 8.72 8.34
C VAL A 150 -8.28 9.79 7.42
N GLY A 151 -8.13 9.62 6.12
CA GLY A 151 -8.64 10.57 5.15
C GLY A 151 -8.13 10.29 3.73
N ASN A 152 -8.35 11.26 2.85
CA ASN A 152 -7.92 11.12 1.46
C ASN A 152 -6.41 11.36 1.32
N VAL A 153 -5.81 10.58 0.44
CA VAL A 153 -4.48 10.86 -0.13
C VAL A 153 -4.64 11.30 -1.59
N VAL A 154 -3.61 11.89 -2.17
CA VAL A 154 -3.53 12.06 -3.62
C VAL A 154 -2.44 11.14 -4.17
N THR A 155 -2.82 10.35 -5.18
CA THR A 155 -1.91 9.50 -5.95
C THR A 155 -1.52 10.25 -7.22
N SER A 156 -0.24 10.63 -7.33
CA SER A 156 0.29 11.36 -8.49
C SER A 156 1.16 10.47 -9.35
N ASP A 157 1.08 10.67 -10.67
CA ASP A 157 2.00 10.04 -11.64
C ASP A 157 3.36 10.75 -11.68
N ILE A 158 3.47 11.97 -11.12
CA ILE A 158 4.64 12.83 -11.23
C ILE A 158 5.24 13.09 -9.85
N PHE A 159 6.50 12.71 -9.66
CA PHE A 159 7.24 12.99 -8.43
C PHE A 159 7.97 14.36 -8.51
N TYR A 160 8.55 14.67 -9.67
CA TYR A 160 9.24 15.94 -9.94
C TYR A 160 8.36 16.78 -10.88
N GLY A 161 7.40 17.50 -10.31
CA GLY A 161 6.45 18.31 -11.07
C GLY A 161 6.95 19.74 -11.31
N ASP A 162 6.54 20.33 -12.44
CA ASP A 162 6.86 21.72 -12.79
C ASP A 162 5.90 22.75 -12.15
N CYS A 163 4.82 22.29 -11.51
CA CYS A 163 3.82 23.16 -10.90
C CYS A 163 4.07 23.36 -9.41
N GLU A 164 4.56 24.52 -9.01
CA GLU A 164 4.93 24.82 -7.62
C GLU A 164 3.75 24.78 -6.62
N ASN A 165 2.52 25.01 -7.08
CA ASN A 165 1.35 25.16 -6.19
C ASN A 165 0.46 23.92 -6.11
N GLU A 166 0.74 22.86 -6.86
CA GLU A 166 -0.15 21.70 -6.97
C GLU A 166 -0.45 21.05 -5.60
N THR A 167 0.58 20.81 -4.83
CA THR A 167 0.46 20.24 -3.48
C THR A 167 -0.38 21.12 -2.55
N ALA A 168 -0.25 22.45 -2.67
CA ALA A 168 -1.03 23.39 -1.87
C ALA A 168 -2.51 23.41 -2.26
N GLU A 169 -2.86 23.17 -3.51
CA GLU A 169 -4.24 23.05 -3.95
C GLU A 169 -4.90 21.78 -3.38
N TRP A 170 -4.19 20.64 -3.40
CA TRP A 170 -4.68 19.43 -2.75
C TRP A 170 -4.89 19.59 -1.24
N LYS A 171 -3.99 20.32 -0.56
CA LYS A 171 -4.14 20.67 0.85
C LYS A 171 -5.43 21.43 1.13
N LYS A 172 -5.84 22.38 0.28
CA LYS A 172 -7.10 23.14 0.43
C LYS A 172 -8.34 22.26 0.38
N MET A 173 -8.24 21.10 -0.27
CA MET A 173 -9.31 20.08 -0.33
C MET A 173 -9.27 19.09 0.85
N GLY A 174 -8.39 19.31 1.83
CA GLY A 174 -8.25 18.45 3.01
C GLY A 174 -7.54 17.12 2.75
N VAL A 175 -6.80 17.02 1.64
CA VAL A 175 -5.99 15.83 1.34
C VAL A 175 -4.83 15.77 2.33
N LEU A 176 -4.59 14.58 2.94
CA LEU A 176 -3.62 14.40 4.01
C LEU A 176 -2.18 14.29 3.53
N ALA A 177 -1.98 13.56 2.44
CA ALA A 177 -0.64 13.22 1.95
C ALA A 177 -0.66 12.92 0.44
N VAL A 178 0.52 13.02 -0.18
CA VAL A 178 0.78 12.64 -1.58
C VAL A 178 1.60 11.35 -1.62
N GLU A 179 1.24 10.45 -2.51
CA GLU A 179 1.93 9.19 -2.80
C GLU A 179 1.68 8.79 -4.27
N MET A 180 2.03 7.58 -4.72
CA MET A 180 2.05 7.27 -6.15
C MET A 180 1.30 5.98 -6.57
N GLU A 181 0.64 5.23 -5.68
CA GLU A 181 0.11 3.88 -6.00
C GLU A 181 -1.31 3.60 -5.53
N THR A 182 -1.81 4.29 -4.51
CA THR A 182 -3.06 3.93 -3.81
C THR A 182 -4.28 3.91 -4.72
N ALA A 183 -4.44 4.91 -5.60
CA ALA A 183 -5.59 4.97 -6.50
C ALA A 183 -5.60 3.78 -7.48
N ALA A 184 -4.45 3.38 -8.02
CA ALA A 184 -4.37 2.21 -8.91
C ALA A 184 -4.74 0.93 -8.17
N LEU A 185 -4.24 0.73 -6.94
CA LEU A 185 -4.58 -0.43 -6.13
C LEU A 185 -6.09 -0.51 -5.86
N TYR A 186 -6.70 0.60 -5.40
CA TYR A 186 -8.13 0.61 -5.09
C TYR A 186 -9.00 0.38 -6.32
N MET A 187 -8.65 0.96 -7.46
CA MET A 187 -9.35 0.73 -8.72
C MET A 187 -9.22 -0.71 -9.21
N THR A 188 -8.02 -1.30 -9.11
CA THR A 188 -7.77 -2.69 -9.52
C THR A 188 -8.52 -3.67 -8.62
N ALA A 189 -8.50 -3.45 -7.30
CA ALA A 189 -9.25 -4.25 -6.34
C ALA A 189 -10.76 -4.18 -6.59
N ALA A 190 -11.31 -2.97 -6.73
CA ALA A 190 -12.73 -2.78 -7.03
C ALA A 190 -13.15 -3.51 -8.33
N ARG A 191 -12.33 -3.40 -9.39
CA ARG A 191 -12.62 -4.08 -10.68
C ARG A 191 -12.56 -5.60 -10.55
N ALA A 192 -11.70 -6.13 -9.67
CA ALA A 192 -11.57 -7.55 -9.41
C ALA A 192 -12.60 -8.10 -8.40
N GLY A 193 -13.39 -7.24 -7.75
CA GLY A 193 -14.26 -7.64 -6.63
C GLY A 193 -13.48 -8.09 -5.39
N LYS A 194 -12.31 -7.52 -5.17
CA LYS A 194 -11.35 -7.87 -4.12
C LYS A 194 -11.15 -6.71 -3.14
N GLN A 195 -10.40 -6.94 -2.07
CA GLN A 195 -10.18 -5.97 -1.01
C GLN A 195 -8.82 -5.28 -1.12
N ALA A 196 -8.77 -4.02 -0.72
CA ALA A 196 -7.54 -3.24 -0.66
C ALA A 196 -7.54 -2.21 0.47
N LEU A 197 -6.34 -1.95 1.01
CA LEU A 197 -6.04 -0.88 1.95
C LEU A 197 -4.67 -0.30 1.64
N SER A 198 -4.49 0.99 1.85
CA SER A 198 -3.17 1.65 1.84
C SER A 198 -2.90 2.28 3.20
N ILE A 199 -1.76 1.90 3.77
CA ILE A 199 -1.20 2.44 5.01
C ILE A 199 0.15 3.04 4.64
N THR A 200 0.35 4.33 4.89
CA THR A 200 1.62 4.99 4.62
C THR A 200 2.17 5.66 5.87
N THR A 201 3.49 5.74 5.96
CA THR A 201 4.18 6.55 6.96
C THR A 201 4.62 7.86 6.30
N VAL A 202 4.38 8.97 6.98
CA VAL A 202 4.83 10.28 6.51
C VAL A 202 6.36 10.33 6.59
N SER A 203 6.99 10.38 5.43
CA SER A 203 8.46 10.39 5.28
C SER A 203 9.04 11.78 5.05
N ASP A 204 8.22 12.68 4.59
CA ASP A 204 8.58 14.06 4.26
C ASP A 204 7.38 14.99 4.37
N LEU A 205 7.66 16.28 4.52
CA LEU A 205 6.68 17.35 4.55
C LEU A 205 7.05 18.35 3.42
N PRO A 206 6.57 18.12 2.19
CA PRO A 206 7.00 18.88 1.00
C PRO A 206 6.82 20.39 1.16
N LEU A 207 5.73 20.83 1.79
CA LEU A 207 5.45 22.26 2.02
C LEU A 207 6.36 22.92 3.08
N LYS A 208 7.12 22.11 3.85
CA LYS A 208 8.05 22.59 4.88
C LYS A 208 9.50 22.32 4.53
N GLY A 209 9.77 21.50 3.50
CA GLY A 209 11.12 21.09 3.12
C GLY A 209 11.78 20.13 4.12
N GLU A 210 11.00 19.40 4.93
CA GLU A 210 11.49 18.42 5.90
C GLU A 210 11.42 17.02 5.30
N SER A 211 12.41 16.15 5.57
CA SER A 211 12.39 14.76 5.09
C SER A 211 13.23 13.82 5.95
N THR A 212 12.89 12.53 5.92
CA THR A 212 13.69 11.43 6.47
C THR A 212 14.65 10.87 5.44
N SER A 213 15.73 10.21 5.87
CA SER A 213 16.70 9.56 4.99
C SER A 213 16.10 8.31 4.31
N SER A 214 16.72 7.87 3.19
CA SER A 214 16.31 6.64 2.49
C SER A 214 16.49 5.40 3.36
N GLU A 215 17.55 5.33 4.17
CA GLU A 215 17.80 4.22 5.09
C GLU A 215 16.74 4.16 6.19
N GLU A 216 16.35 5.31 6.73
CA GLU A 216 15.28 5.42 7.72
C GLU A 216 13.94 4.92 7.14
N ARG A 217 13.61 5.32 5.92
CA ARG A 217 12.39 4.84 5.22
C ARG A 217 12.34 3.33 5.03
N GLN A 218 13.50 2.70 4.84
CA GLN A 218 13.58 1.26 4.60
C GLN A 218 13.45 0.44 5.88
N LYS A 219 14.09 0.88 6.98
CA LYS A 219 14.32 0.04 8.17
C LYS A 219 13.55 0.46 9.42
N THR A 220 13.12 1.72 9.53
CA THR A 220 12.61 2.25 10.82
C THR A 220 11.10 2.45 10.87
N PHE A 221 10.38 2.31 9.75
CA PHE A 221 8.92 2.44 9.74
C PHE A 221 8.22 1.14 10.14
N THR A 222 8.73 0.50 11.20
CA THR A 222 8.24 -0.80 11.70
C THR A 222 6.82 -0.74 12.23
N GLN A 223 6.41 0.40 12.80
CA GLN A 223 5.04 0.57 13.30
C GLN A 223 3.98 0.35 12.20
N MET A 224 4.20 0.92 11.01
CA MET A 224 3.34 0.69 9.85
C MET A 224 3.31 -0.79 9.46
N MET A 225 4.48 -1.43 9.44
CA MET A 225 4.61 -2.85 9.08
C MET A 225 3.85 -3.74 10.08
N GLU A 226 3.98 -3.47 11.38
CA GLU A 226 3.26 -4.21 12.43
C GLU A 226 1.75 -4.02 12.34
N VAL A 227 1.27 -2.79 12.11
CA VAL A 227 -0.18 -2.56 11.89
C VAL A 227 -0.65 -3.36 10.69
N ALA A 228 0.05 -3.28 9.56
CA ALA A 228 -0.35 -3.98 8.34
C ALA A 228 -0.30 -5.51 8.50
N LEU A 229 0.70 -6.07 9.18
CA LEU A 229 0.82 -7.50 9.46
C LEU A 229 -0.31 -7.99 10.39
N THR A 230 -0.65 -7.21 11.42
CA THR A 230 -1.78 -7.52 12.30
C THR A 230 -3.09 -7.55 11.51
N VAL A 231 -3.37 -6.51 10.71
CA VAL A 231 -4.56 -6.47 9.85
C VAL A 231 -4.58 -7.64 8.86
N ALA A 232 -3.43 -7.97 8.25
CA ALA A 232 -3.33 -9.08 7.31
C ALA A 232 -3.64 -10.42 7.98
N SER A 233 -3.03 -10.69 9.15
CA SER A 233 -3.24 -11.97 9.87
C SER A 233 -4.68 -12.17 10.31
N GLU A 234 -5.37 -11.11 10.74
CA GLU A 234 -6.78 -11.17 11.11
C GLU A 234 -7.72 -11.29 9.91
N ALA A 235 -7.35 -10.70 8.76
CA ALA A 235 -8.14 -10.79 7.54
C ALA A 235 -8.15 -12.21 6.95
N VAL A 236 -7.06 -12.96 7.09
CA VAL A 236 -6.94 -14.35 6.57
C VAL A 236 -8.09 -15.23 7.04
N ASP A 237 -8.52 -15.12 8.31
CA ASP A 237 -9.61 -15.92 8.88
C ASP A 237 -10.95 -15.77 8.13
N GLY A 238 -11.15 -14.67 7.43
CA GLY A 238 -12.32 -14.41 6.59
C GLY A 238 -12.29 -15.14 5.24
N TYR A 239 -11.11 -15.52 4.75
CA TYR A 239 -10.90 -16.07 3.40
C TYR A 239 -10.60 -17.58 3.38
N ASP A 240 -10.30 -18.20 4.52
CA ASP A 240 -10.01 -19.64 4.63
C ASP A 240 -11.28 -20.49 4.89
N LYS A 241 -12.47 -19.97 4.56
CA LYS A 241 -13.77 -20.63 4.74
C LYS A 241 -14.21 -21.40 3.51
#